data_6a1a3c92a0f0ba32976dce50f3bcc4da
#
_entry.id   6a1a3c92a0f0ba32976dce50f3bcc4da
#
_cell.length_a   1.000
_cell.length_b   1.000
_cell.length_c   1.000
_cell.angle_alpha   90.00
_cell.angle_beta   90.00
_cell.angle_gamma   90.00
#
_symmetry.space_group_name_H-M   'P 1'
#
loop_
_entity.id
_entity.type
_entity.pdbx_description
1 polymer ?
#
loop_
_entity_poly.entity_id
_entity_poly.type
_entity_poly.pdbx_seq_one_letter_code
_entity_poly.pdbx_strand_id
1 'polypeptide(L)'
;VKQAQFHVFGVTTIIIALITYCIAPIVSTQPSWFYVMVIVTVLLFTELKHTFTEIAQRMKNDEMITLAKFLAISGIILPMLPNENIIPDINLTPYTIWLATVVVSGISYLSYLLKRYVFRESGVLVSGIIGGLYSSTATISVLARKSRNIHSQEAPEYVAAMLLAVSMMFLRFMILILIFSSTIFASIYPYLLIMAAVAAGVAWFIHCRRKRTPDADLVEEEDDSSNPLEFKVALIFAGLFVIFTVLTHYTLIYAGTGGLNLLSFVSGFSDITPFILNLLQGTGSVAATVVMACTMQAIISNIVVNMCYALFFSGKQSKLRSWILGGFGCVIVANVVVLFFFYLI
;
A
#
# COMPACT_ATOMS: atom_id res chain seq x y z
N VAL A 1 -39.10 27.87 4.20
CA VAL A 1 -40.49 27.54 3.86
C VAL A 1 -40.63 26.12 3.30
N LYS A 2 -39.73 25.63 2.43
CA LYS A 2 -39.79 24.25 1.92
C LYS A 2 -39.45 23.16 2.96
N GLN A 3 -38.69 23.47 4.00
CA GLN A 3 -38.30 22.49 5.03
C GLN A 3 -39.37 22.20 6.08
N ALA A 4 -40.31 23.12 6.28
CA ALA A 4 -41.43 22.92 7.22
C ALA A 4 -42.44 21.85 6.73
N GLN A 5 -42.44 21.51 5.44
CA GLN A 5 -43.33 20.50 4.88
C GLN A 5 -42.85 19.05 5.03
N PHE A 6 -41.56 18.81 5.38
CA PHE A 6 -41.01 17.45 5.39
C PHE A 6 -40.60 16.89 6.76
N HIS A 7 -40.83 17.61 7.88
CA HIS A 7 -40.49 17.15 9.24
C HIS A 7 -39.11 16.49 9.44
N VAL A 8 -38.13 16.74 8.57
CA VAL A 8 -36.77 16.17 8.67
C VAL A 8 -35.77 17.27 8.99
N PHE A 9 -35.68 17.64 10.25
CA PHE A 9 -34.54 18.41 10.75
C PHE A 9 -33.36 17.46 10.90
N GLY A 10 -32.48 17.40 9.89
CA GLY A 10 -31.27 16.60 9.99
C GLY A 10 -30.29 17.18 11.02
N VAL A 11 -29.65 16.33 11.80
CA VAL A 11 -28.62 16.71 12.80
C VAL A 11 -27.57 17.66 12.20
N THR A 12 -27.23 17.48 10.93
CA THR A 12 -26.32 18.37 10.19
C THR A 12 -26.78 19.81 10.09
N THR A 13 -28.09 20.05 9.94
CA THR A 13 -28.67 21.42 9.89
C THR A 13 -28.48 22.11 11.23
N ILE A 14 -28.66 21.39 12.34
CA ILE A 14 -28.45 21.90 13.70
C ILE A 14 -26.98 22.24 13.92
N ILE A 15 -26.07 21.35 13.51
CA ILE A 15 -24.61 21.56 13.64
C ILE A 15 -24.18 22.78 12.83
N ILE A 16 -24.66 22.94 11.58
CA ILE A 16 -24.33 24.09 10.74
C ILE A 16 -24.86 25.39 11.38
N ALA A 17 -26.07 25.39 11.93
CA ALA A 17 -26.63 26.56 12.61
C ALA A 17 -25.78 26.93 13.85
N LEU A 18 -25.36 25.96 14.66
CA LEU A 18 -24.45 26.18 15.79
C LEU A 18 -23.10 26.75 15.37
N ILE A 19 -22.47 26.19 14.32
CA ILE A 19 -21.21 26.69 13.79
C ILE A 19 -21.38 28.12 13.27
N THR A 20 -22.45 28.39 12.53
CA THR A 20 -22.79 29.75 12.03
C THR A 20 -22.95 30.75 13.17
N TYR A 21 -23.60 30.35 14.27
CA TYR A 21 -23.69 31.19 15.47
C TYR A 21 -22.33 31.47 16.09
N CYS A 22 -21.42 30.49 16.10
CA CYS A 22 -20.05 30.64 16.63
C CYS A 22 -19.14 31.51 15.72
N ILE A 23 -19.48 31.78 14.46
CA ILE A 23 -18.67 32.62 13.57
C ILE A 23 -18.57 34.06 14.11
N ALA A 24 -19.65 34.62 14.72
CA ALA A 24 -19.64 35.98 15.23
C ALA A 24 -18.51 36.25 16.27
N PRO A 25 -18.38 35.45 17.35
CA PRO A 25 -17.27 35.62 18.29
C PRO A 25 -15.90 35.28 17.67
N ILE A 26 -15.82 34.35 16.69
CA ILE A 26 -14.58 34.00 15.99
C ILE A 26 -14.07 35.20 15.18
N VAL A 27 -14.94 35.90 14.48
CA VAL A 27 -14.58 37.11 13.69
C VAL A 27 -14.04 38.23 14.59
N SER A 28 -14.54 38.36 15.83
CA SER A 28 -14.07 39.38 16.76
C SER A 28 -12.77 39.07 17.48
N THR A 29 -12.36 37.79 17.57
CA THR A 29 -11.25 37.34 18.39
C THR A 29 -10.08 36.76 17.58
N GLN A 30 -10.33 36.31 16.35
CA GLN A 30 -9.34 35.61 15.53
C GLN A 30 -8.91 36.40 14.28
N PRO A 31 -7.69 36.16 13.74
CA PRO A 31 -7.21 36.83 12.54
C PRO A 31 -8.04 36.48 11.32
N SER A 32 -8.07 37.37 10.32
CA SER A 32 -8.92 37.29 9.13
C SER A 32 -8.83 35.98 8.37
N TRP A 33 -7.63 35.44 8.23
CA TRP A 33 -7.41 34.18 7.53
C TRP A 33 -8.11 32.98 8.21
N PHE A 34 -8.21 33.00 9.54
CA PHE A 34 -8.79 31.92 10.32
C PHE A 34 -10.31 31.84 10.12
N TYR A 35 -11.04 32.97 10.30
CA TYR A 35 -12.50 32.94 10.10
C TYR A 35 -12.89 32.73 8.64
N VAL A 36 -12.10 33.25 7.67
CA VAL A 36 -12.31 32.94 6.25
C VAL A 36 -12.15 31.45 5.99
N MET A 37 -11.10 30.81 6.54
CA MET A 37 -10.91 29.38 6.46
C MET A 37 -12.09 28.61 7.03
N VAL A 38 -12.61 28.99 8.20
CA VAL A 38 -13.79 28.35 8.83
C VAL A 38 -15.03 28.50 7.94
N ILE A 39 -15.31 29.71 7.45
CA ILE A 39 -16.47 29.98 6.58
C ILE A 39 -16.40 29.14 5.30
N VAL A 40 -15.25 29.15 4.61
CA VAL A 40 -15.04 28.39 3.37
C VAL A 40 -15.20 26.88 3.64
N THR A 41 -14.67 26.39 4.75
CA THR A 41 -14.80 24.98 5.14
C THR A 41 -16.27 24.61 5.37
N VAL A 42 -17.03 25.42 6.10
CA VAL A 42 -18.47 25.16 6.35
C VAL A 42 -19.25 25.17 5.04
N LEU A 43 -18.98 26.14 4.14
CA LEU A 43 -19.63 26.22 2.83
C LEU A 43 -19.32 24.99 1.98
N LEU A 44 -18.04 24.58 1.90
CA LEU A 44 -17.62 23.38 1.17
C LEU A 44 -18.32 22.12 1.70
N PHE A 45 -18.33 21.91 3.01
CA PHE A 45 -19.00 20.73 3.59
C PHE A 45 -20.52 20.77 3.40
N THR A 46 -21.13 21.94 3.39
CA THR A 46 -22.56 22.09 3.13
C THR A 46 -22.91 21.75 1.69
N GLU A 47 -22.10 22.21 0.74
CA GLU A 47 -22.29 21.94 -0.69
C GLU A 47 -21.99 20.47 -1.03
N LEU A 48 -20.92 19.93 -0.47
CA LEU A 48 -20.53 18.53 -0.69
C LEU A 48 -21.41 17.52 0.06
N LYS A 49 -22.32 17.97 0.95
CA LYS A 49 -23.19 17.08 1.73
C LYS A 49 -23.95 16.08 0.85
N HIS A 50 -24.48 16.53 -0.28
CA HIS A 50 -25.24 15.66 -1.19
C HIS A 50 -24.36 14.56 -1.76
N THR A 51 -23.17 14.95 -2.25
CA THR A 51 -22.17 14.02 -2.77
C THR A 51 -21.70 13.01 -1.71
N PHE A 52 -21.42 13.48 -0.49
CA PHE A 52 -21.06 12.59 0.62
C PHE A 52 -22.19 11.64 1.01
N THR A 53 -23.44 12.10 0.96
CA THR A 53 -24.61 11.25 1.26
C THR A 53 -24.80 10.18 0.18
N GLU A 54 -24.61 10.52 -1.09
CA GLU A 54 -24.65 9.54 -2.19
C GLU A 54 -23.55 8.50 -2.09
N ILE A 55 -22.32 8.93 -1.78
CA ILE A 55 -21.19 8.01 -1.55
C ILE A 55 -21.51 7.09 -0.37
N ALA A 56 -21.96 7.65 0.77
CA ALA A 56 -22.30 6.88 1.95
C ALA A 56 -23.44 5.87 1.72
N GLN A 57 -24.43 6.21 0.92
CA GLN A 57 -25.52 5.29 0.56
C GLN A 57 -25.07 4.12 -0.33
N ARG A 58 -24.00 4.32 -1.11
CA ARG A 58 -23.39 3.26 -1.94
C ARG A 58 -22.46 2.35 -1.15
N MET A 59 -21.93 2.82 -0.01
CA MET A 59 -21.04 2.05 0.85
C MET A 59 -21.82 1.06 1.72
N LYS A 60 -21.29 -0.15 1.90
CA LYS A 60 -21.84 -1.10 2.88
C LYS A 60 -21.56 -0.58 4.30
N ASN A 61 -22.45 -0.89 5.25
CA ASN A 61 -22.32 -0.45 6.65
C ASN A 61 -20.97 -0.83 7.27
N ASP A 62 -20.46 -2.01 6.96
CA ASP A 62 -19.17 -2.49 7.48
C ASP A 62 -17.99 -1.64 7.00
N GLU A 63 -18.07 -1.07 5.81
CA GLU A 63 -17.04 -0.18 5.27
C GLU A 63 -17.07 1.20 5.89
N MET A 64 -18.27 1.73 6.15
CA MET A 64 -18.43 2.99 6.89
C MET A 64 -17.86 2.87 8.32
N ILE A 65 -18.13 1.76 8.99
CA ILE A 65 -17.56 1.47 10.32
C ILE A 65 -16.02 1.37 10.22
N THR A 66 -15.51 0.74 9.18
CA THR A 66 -14.07 0.60 8.97
C THR A 66 -13.41 1.94 8.67
N LEU A 67 -14.02 2.77 7.83
CA LEU A 67 -13.54 4.13 7.57
C LEU A 67 -13.53 4.97 8.86
N ALA A 68 -14.61 4.91 9.65
CA ALA A 68 -14.70 5.61 10.92
C ALA A 68 -13.60 5.16 11.92
N LYS A 69 -13.35 3.86 12.00
CA LYS A 69 -12.24 3.32 12.80
C LYS A 69 -10.87 3.84 12.31
N PHE A 70 -10.65 3.86 11.01
CA PHE A 70 -9.41 4.40 10.44
C PHE A 70 -9.23 5.89 10.73
N LEU A 71 -10.28 6.68 10.59
CA LEU A 71 -10.25 8.11 10.92
C LEU A 71 -9.99 8.34 12.43
N ALA A 72 -10.56 7.50 13.30
CA ALA A 72 -10.25 7.56 14.73
C ALA A 72 -8.80 7.21 15.04
N ILE A 73 -8.27 6.16 14.40
CA ILE A 73 -6.87 5.71 14.57
C ILE A 73 -5.89 6.77 14.05
N SER A 74 -6.18 7.39 12.91
CA SER A 74 -5.30 8.37 12.27
C SER A 74 -5.49 9.79 12.81
N GLY A 75 -6.72 10.20 13.10
CA GLY A 75 -7.04 11.58 13.47
C GLY A 75 -7.06 11.83 14.98
N ILE A 76 -7.32 10.81 15.80
CA ILE A 76 -7.38 10.95 17.26
C ILE A 76 -6.14 10.34 17.91
N ILE A 77 -5.84 9.08 17.63
CA ILE A 77 -4.76 8.37 18.33
C ILE A 77 -3.39 8.93 17.92
N LEU A 78 -3.13 9.09 16.62
CA LEU A 78 -1.82 9.53 16.11
C LEU A 78 -1.33 10.85 16.74
N PRO A 79 -2.12 11.95 16.80
CA PRO A 79 -1.64 13.20 17.39
C PRO A 79 -1.48 13.16 18.91
N MET A 80 -2.05 12.16 19.60
CA MET A 80 -1.93 12.00 21.05
C MET A 80 -0.68 11.21 21.47
N LEU A 81 -0.02 10.54 20.52
CA LEU A 81 1.12 9.70 20.84
C LEU A 81 2.39 10.53 21.10
N PRO A 82 3.15 10.20 22.14
CA PRO A 82 4.40 10.88 22.44
C PRO A 82 5.45 10.60 21.36
N ASN A 83 6.28 11.61 21.11
CA ASN A 83 7.41 11.50 20.18
C ASN A 83 8.75 11.33 20.93
N GLU A 84 8.72 10.62 22.04
CA GLU A 84 9.89 10.27 22.85
C GLU A 84 10.30 8.82 22.59
N ASN A 85 11.59 8.53 22.62
CA ASN A 85 12.10 7.18 22.38
C ASN A 85 11.63 6.23 23.49
N ILE A 86 11.04 5.09 23.11
CA ILE A 86 10.62 4.02 24.05
C ILE A 86 11.84 3.33 24.65
N ILE A 87 12.88 3.14 23.85
CA ILE A 87 14.10 2.45 24.23
C ILE A 87 15.26 3.45 24.08
N PRO A 88 16.07 3.68 25.13
CA PRO A 88 17.32 4.43 24.99
C PRO A 88 18.16 3.84 23.86
N ASP A 89 18.86 4.65 23.10
CA ASP A 89 19.72 4.27 21.98
C ASP A 89 19.00 3.77 20.69
N ILE A 90 17.69 3.57 20.71
CA ILE A 90 16.90 3.21 19.53
C ILE A 90 15.96 4.36 19.19
N ASN A 91 16.04 4.88 17.95
CA ASN A 91 15.10 5.88 17.45
C ASN A 91 13.74 5.24 17.15
N LEU A 92 13.03 4.85 18.22
CA LEU A 92 11.74 4.21 18.16
C LEU A 92 10.77 4.95 19.07
N THR A 93 9.86 5.74 18.47
CA THR A 93 8.83 6.46 19.21
C THR A 93 7.45 5.84 18.94
N PRO A 94 6.48 5.92 19.87
CA PRO A 94 5.11 5.51 19.62
C PRO A 94 4.52 6.21 18.39
N TYR A 95 4.83 7.49 18.23
CA TYR A 95 4.39 8.28 17.06
C TYR A 95 4.89 7.71 15.74
N THR A 96 6.19 7.37 15.62
CA THR A 96 6.77 6.84 14.36
C THR A 96 6.20 5.47 14.00
N ILE A 97 6.02 4.58 14.99
CA ILE A 97 5.38 3.27 14.79
C ILE A 97 3.97 3.45 14.23
N TRP A 98 3.20 4.33 14.87
CA TRP A 98 1.81 4.54 14.53
C TRP A 98 1.64 5.27 13.20
N LEU A 99 2.49 6.25 12.92
CA LEU A 99 2.53 6.95 11.64
C LEU A 99 2.79 5.97 10.48
N ALA A 100 3.79 5.10 10.62
CA ALA A 100 4.06 4.07 9.62
C ALA A 100 2.84 3.17 9.39
N THR A 101 2.18 2.74 10.48
CA THR A 101 0.97 1.93 10.44
C THR A 101 -0.18 2.64 9.73
N VAL A 102 -0.43 3.91 10.06
CA VAL A 102 -1.49 4.72 9.44
C VAL A 102 -1.25 4.94 7.95
N VAL A 103 -0.03 5.30 7.56
CA VAL A 103 0.31 5.54 6.15
C VAL A 103 0.13 4.26 5.32
N VAL A 104 0.67 3.14 5.78
CA VAL A 104 0.57 1.85 5.07
C VAL A 104 -0.88 1.37 4.98
N SER A 105 -1.62 1.46 6.08
CA SER A 105 -3.04 1.10 6.11
C SER A 105 -3.87 2.02 5.22
N GLY A 106 -3.56 3.31 5.18
CA GLY A 106 -4.23 4.30 4.32
C GLY A 106 -4.05 4.00 2.83
N ILE A 107 -2.82 3.71 2.39
CA ILE A 107 -2.54 3.32 1.00
C ILE A 107 -3.27 2.02 0.64
N SER A 108 -3.23 1.04 1.54
CA SER A 108 -3.90 -0.25 1.34
C SER A 108 -5.43 -0.07 1.25
N TYR A 109 -6.00 0.76 2.11
CA TYR A 109 -7.45 1.02 2.11
C TYR A 109 -7.90 1.79 0.87
N LEU A 110 -7.14 2.80 0.46
CA LEU A 110 -7.44 3.53 -0.77
C LEU A 110 -7.43 2.58 -1.98
N SER A 111 -6.44 1.70 -2.07
CA SER A 111 -6.36 0.68 -3.13
C SER A 111 -7.54 -0.29 -3.09
N TYR A 112 -7.96 -0.71 -1.89
CA TYR A 112 -9.15 -1.54 -1.70
C TYR A 112 -10.43 -0.83 -2.17
N LEU A 113 -10.62 0.45 -1.81
CA LEU A 113 -11.78 1.22 -2.25
C LEU A 113 -11.82 1.40 -3.78
N LEU A 114 -10.66 1.67 -4.39
CA LEU A 114 -10.54 1.77 -5.85
C LEU A 114 -10.96 0.45 -6.52
N LYS A 115 -10.49 -0.68 -6.01
CA LYS A 115 -10.88 -1.99 -6.52
C LYS A 115 -12.38 -2.22 -6.41
N ARG A 116 -12.95 -1.91 -5.25
CA ARG A 116 -14.35 -2.26 -4.94
C ARG A 116 -15.36 -1.36 -5.62
N TYR A 117 -15.08 -0.05 -5.74
CA TYR A 117 -16.06 0.93 -6.23
C TYR A 117 -15.82 1.41 -7.65
N VAL A 118 -14.56 1.49 -8.08
CA VAL A 118 -14.21 2.03 -9.39
C VAL A 118 -13.99 0.91 -10.40
N PHE A 119 -13.38 -0.19 -9.99
CA PHE A 119 -12.94 -1.28 -10.88
C PHE A 119 -13.59 -2.62 -10.54
N ARG A 120 -14.87 -2.61 -10.18
CA ARG A 120 -15.61 -3.79 -9.71
C ARG A 120 -15.70 -4.91 -10.76
N GLU A 121 -15.86 -4.55 -12.04
CA GLU A 121 -16.00 -5.50 -13.16
C GLU A 121 -14.76 -5.48 -14.05
N SER A 122 -13.60 -5.44 -13.47
CA SER A 122 -12.34 -5.33 -14.19
C SER A 122 -11.79 -6.71 -14.54
N GLY A 123 -11.20 -6.82 -15.74
CA GLY A 123 -10.51 -8.04 -16.17
C GLY A 123 -9.30 -8.39 -15.32
N VAL A 124 -8.76 -9.60 -15.54
CA VAL A 124 -7.63 -10.18 -14.75
C VAL A 124 -6.43 -9.24 -14.63
N LEU A 125 -6.08 -8.49 -15.68
CA LEU A 125 -4.94 -7.56 -15.67
C LEU A 125 -5.15 -6.39 -14.70
N VAL A 126 -6.35 -5.79 -14.72
CA VAL A 126 -6.68 -4.66 -13.84
C VAL A 126 -6.75 -5.12 -12.39
N SER A 127 -7.26 -6.33 -12.15
CA SER A 127 -7.19 -6.97 -10.82
C SER A 127 -5.75 -7.14 -10.33
N GLY A 128 -4.80 -7.46 -11.22
CA GLY A 128 -3.37 -7.50 -10.91
C GLY A 128 -2.82 -6.13 -10.52
N ILE A 129 -3.14 -5.08 -11.28
CA ILE A 129 -2.69 -3.70 -11.02
C ILE A 129 -3.19 -3.24 -9.65
N ILE A 130 -4.49 -3.24 -9.43
CA ILE A 130 -5.10 -2.65 -8.23
C ILE A 130 -4.82 -3.49 -7.01
N GLY A 131 -4.91 -4.82 -7.15
CA GLY A 131 -4.56 -5.74 -6.08
C GLY A 131 -3.08 -5.63 -5.68
N GLY A 132 -2.18 -5.41 -6.64
CA GLY A 132 -0.75 -5.20 -6.40
C GLY A 132 -0.44 -3.95 -5.57
N LEU A 133 -1.20 -2.87 -5.74
CA LEU A 133 -1.11 -1.67 -4.88
C LEU A 133 -1.52 -1.98 -3.43
N TYR A 134 -2.52 -2.84 -3.25
CA TYR A 134 -2.97 -3.28 -1.93
C TYR A 134 -1.96 -4.25 -1.29
N SER A 135 -1.73 -5.38 -1.93
CA SER A 135 -0.77 -6.40 -1.51
C SER A 135 -0.37 -7.28 -2.69
N SER A 136 0.86 -7.12 -3.17
CA SER A 136 1.37 -7.93 -4.29
C SER A 136 1.36 -9.43 -3.96
N THR A 137 1.76 -9.80 -2.75
CA THR A 137 1.81 -11.21 -2.31
C THR A 137 0.42 -11.85 -2.24
N ALA A 138 -0.55 -11.16 -1.65
CA ALA A 138 -1.93 -11.64 -1.61
C ALA A 138 -2.52 -11.77 -3.02
N THR A 139 -2.34 -10.75 -3.87
CA THR A 139 -2.83 -10.72 -5.24
C THR A 139 -2.23 -11.83 -6.09
N ILE A 140 -0.91 -12.04 -6.02
CA ILE A 140 -0.23 -13.13 -6.72
C ILE A 140 -0.75 -14.49 -6.26
N SER A 141 -0.95 -14.68 -4.95
CA SER A 141 -1.47 -15.92 -4.39
C SER A 141 -2.90 -16.23 -4.88
N VAL A 142 -3.77 -15.21 -4.93
CA VAL A 142 -5.15 -15.34 -5.43
C VAL A 142 -5.15 -15.62 -6.92
N LEU A 143 -4.41 -14.87 -7.73
CA LEU A 143 -4.31 -15.08 -9.18
C LEU A 143 -3.72 -16.46 -9.50
N ALA A 144 -2.73 -16.92 -8.74
CA ALA A 144 -2.14 -18.24 -8.90
C ALA A 144 -3.15 -19.35 -8.59
N ARG A 145 -3.97 -19.22 -7.54
CA ARG A 145 -5.05 -20.19 -7.26
C ARG A 145 -6.09 -20.22 -8.38
N LYS A 146 -6.54 -19.05 -8.85
CA LYS A 146 -7.48 -18.93 -9.97
C LYS A 146 -6.90 -19.56 -11.24
N SER A 147 -5.61 -19.37 -11.51
CA SER A 147 -4.94 -19.91 -12.69
C SER A 147 -4.79 -21.45 -12.69
N ARG A 148 -5.12 -22.12 -11.60
CA ARG A 148 -5.05 -23.60 -11.50
C ARG A 148 -6.05 -24.30 -12.42
N ASN A 149 -7.23 -23.72 -12.62
CA ASN A 149 -8.37 -24.34 -13.31
C ASN A 149 -8.64 -23.75 -14.70
N ILE A 150 -7.74 -22.90 -15.22
CA ILE A 150 -7.89 -22.23 -16.51
C ILE A 150 -7.35 -23.08 -17.68
N HIS A 151 -7.78 -22.76 -18.90
CA HIS A 151 -7.18 -23.31 -20.10
C HIS A 151 -5.75 -22.80 -20.30
N SER A 152 -4.88 -23.66 -20.82
CA SER A 152 -3.45 -23.31 -21.04
C SER A 152 -3.22 -22.12 -21.99
N GLN A 153 -4.25 -21.67 -22.73
CA GLN A 153 -4.20 -20.49 -23.60
C GLN A 153 -4.34 -19.16 -22.81
N GLU A 154 -4.96 -19.18 -21.63
CA GLU A 154 -5.17 -18.02 -20.75
C GLU A 154 -4.00 -17.83 -19.77
N ALA A 155 -3.15 -18.85 -19.64
CA ALA A 155 -2.00 -18.82 -18.72
C ALA A 155 -1.14 -17.53 -18.84
N PRO A 156 -0.83 -17.00 -20.05
CA PRO A 156 -0.05 -15.77 -20.19
C PRO A 156 -0.72 -14.55 -19.55
N GLU A 157 -2.05 -14.46 -19.56
CA GLU A 157 -2.79 -13.33 -18.98
C GLU A 157 -2.68 -13.30 -17.47
N TYR A 158 -2.86 -14.44 -16.82
CA TYR A 158 -2.71 -14.54 -15.36
C TYR A 158 -1.27 -14.24 -14.90
N VAL A 159 -0.28 -14.72 -15.65
CA VAL A 159 1.13 -14.41 -15.35
C VAL A 159 1.42 -12.93 -15.58
N ALA A 160 0.88 -12.32 -16.64
CA ALA A 160 1.00 -10.89 -16.87
C ALA A 160 0.37 -10.09 -15.71
N ALA A 161 -0.81 -10.48 -15.22
CA ALA A 161 -1.45 -9.86 -14.07
C ALA A 161 -0.62 -9.98 -12.78
N MET A 162 0.01 -11.14 -12.53
CA MET A 162 0.93 -11.32 -11.39
C MET A 162 2.15 -10.41 -11.50
N LEU A 163 2.74 -10.24 -12.70
CA LEU A 163 3.87 -9.35 -12.92
C LEU A 163 3.47 -7.87 -12.83
N LEU A 164 2.26 -7.50 -13.25
CA LEU A 164 1.70 -6.17 -13.00
C LEU A 164 1.56 -5.90 -11.50
N ALA A 165 1.15 -6.90 -10.71
CA ALA A 165 1.12 -6.75 -9.26
C ALA A 165 2.53 -6.49 -8.66
N VAL A 166 3.59 -7.11 -9.22
CA VAL A 166 4.99 -6.80 -8.86
C VAL A 166 5.36 -5.39 -9.29
N SER A 167 4.97 -4.94 -10.49
CA SER A 167 5.21 -3.57 -10.95
C SER A 167 4.59 -2.54 -10.01
N MET A 168 3.35 -2.77 -9.57
CA MET A 168 2.65 -1.88 -8.64
C MET A 168 3.27 -1.89 -7.23
N MET A 169 3.90 -2.98 -6.82
CA MET A 169 4.69 -3.03 -5.58
C MET A 169 5.84 -2.00 -5.61
N PHE A 170 6.58 -1.88 -6.72
CA PHE A 170 7.63 -0.86 -6.85
C PHE A 170 7.07 0.55 -6.73
N LEU A 171 5.92 0.84 -7.36
CA LEU A 171 5.25 2.15 -7.27
C LEU A 171 4.79 2.43 -5.83
N ARG A 172 4.26 1.43 -5.13
CA ARG A 172 3.91 1.57 -3.72
C ARG A 172 5.13 1.92 -2.85
N PHE A 173 6.27 1.25 -3.06
CA PHE A 173 7.50 1.60 -2.33
C PHE A 173 8.02 2.99 -2.70
N MET A 174 7.89 3.44 -3.94
CA MET A 174 8.22 4.82 -4.31
C MET A 174 7.41 5.83 -3.49
N ILE A 175 6.09 5.62 -3.36
CA ILE A 175 5.21 6.49 -2.55
C ILE A 175 5.64 6.46 -1.07
N LEU A 176 5.88 5.28 -0.52
CA LEU A 176 6.30 5.13 0.88
C LEU A 176 7.65 5.81 1.13
N ILE A 177 8.65 5.58 0.28
CA ILE A 177 9.98 6.19 0.42
C ILE A 177 9.90 7.72 0.29
N LEU A 178 9.07 8.24 -0.62
CA LEU A 178 8.84 9.68 -0.77
C LEU A 178 8.27 10.31 0.51
N ILE A 179 7.32 9.64 1.15
CA ILE A 179 6.67 10.14 2.38
C ILE A 179 7.66 10.13 3.56
N PHE A 180 8.47 9.08 3.70
CA PHE A 180 9.31 8.89 4.88
C PHE A 180 10.74 9.45 4.74
N SER A 181 11.29 9.53 3.52
CA SER A 181 12.65 10.05 3.29
C SER A 181 12.83 10.59 1.88
N SER A 182 12.67 11.90 1.72
CA SER A 182 12.87 12.58 0.44
C SER A 182 14.32 12.46 -0.07
N THR A 183 15.29 12.40 0.83
CA THR A 183 16.72 12.25 0.49
C THR A 183 17.00 10.89 -0.14
N ILE A 184 16.54 9.81 0.48
CA ILE A 184 16.71 8.45 -0.07
C ILE A 184 15.87 8.30 -1.34
N PHE A 185 14.67 8.90 -1.37
CA PHE A 185 13.81 8.89 -2.55
C PHE A 185 14.55 9.47 -3.77
N ALA A 186 15.15 10.65 -3.66
CA ALA A 186 15.86 11.28 -4.77
C ALA A 186 16.96 10.40 -5.40
N SER A 187 17.54 9.50 -4.60
CA SER A 187 18.59 8.58 -5.06
C SER A 187 18.05 7.25 -5.60
N ILE A 188 16.97 6.71 -5.02
CA ILE A 188 16.48 5.36 -5.36
C ILE A 188 15.36 5.35 -6.40
N TYR A 189 14.59 6.47 -6.57
CA TYR A 189 13.41 6.49 -7.42
C TYR A 189 13.67 6.08 -8.89
N PRO A 190 14.82 6.45 -9.54
CA PRO A 190 15.02 6.07 -10.93
C PRO A 190 15.11 4.54 -11.08
N TYR A 191 15.77 3.89 -10.12
CA TYR A 191 15.92 2.44 -10.13
C TYR A 191 14.59 1.72 -9.91
N LEU A 192 13.79 2.17 -8.96
CA LEU A 192 12.45 1.61 -8.71
C LEU A 192 11.52 1.83 -9.91
N LEU A 193 11.60 3.00 -10.55
CA LEU A 193 10.82 3.30 -11.75
C LEU A 193 11.22 2.40 -12.93
N ILE A 194 12.52 2.22 -13.15
CA ILE A 194 13.03 1.31 -14.18
C ILE A 194 12.55 -0.12 -13.91
N MET A 195 12.63 -0.59 -12.65
CA MET A 195 12.19 -1.94 -12.30
C MET A 195 10.67 -2.11 -12.45
N ALA A 196 9.88 -1.09 -12.09
CA ALA A 196 8.45 -1.08 -12.36
C ALA A 196 8.17 -1.17 -13.87
N ALA A 197 8.89 -0.40 -14.68
CA ALA A 197 8.76 -0.42 -16.14
C ALA A 197 9.21 -1.77 -16.75
N VAL A 198 10.29 -2.38 -16.22
CA VAL A 198 10.72 -3.72 -16.64
C VAL A 198 9.65 -4.76 -16.32
N ALA A 199 9.12 -4.77 -15.10
CA ALA A 199 8.06 -5.71 -14.73
C ALA A 199 6.80 -5.53 -15.57
N ALA A 200 6.38 -4.28 -15.82
CA ALA A 200 5.25 -3.96 -16.71
C ALA A 200 5.54 -4.35 -18.18
N GLY A 201 6.75 -4.12 -18.67
CA GLY A 201 7.17 -4.48 -20.02
C GLY A 201 7.17 -5.99 -20.25
N VAL A 202 7.69 -6.75 -19.28
CA VAL A 202 7.65 -8.24 -19.33
C VAL A 202 6.19 -8.72 -19.27
N ALA A 203 5.36 -8.12 -18.41
CA ALA A 203 3.93 -8.44 -18.35
C ALA A 203 3.23 -8.17 -19.69
N TRP A 204 3.48 -7.01 -20.30
CA TRP A 204 2.95 -6.66 -21.60
C TRP A 204 3.40 -7.63 -22.69
N PHE A 205 4.68 -7.96 -22.74
CA PHE A 205 5.21 -8.92 -23.70
C PHE A 205 4.55 -10.29 -23.57
N ILE A 206 4.36 -10.79 -22.33
CA ILE A 206 3.68 -12.06 -22.06
C ILE A 206 2.21 -11.96 -22.47
N HIS A 207 1.53 -10.85 -22.17
CA HIS A 207 0.14 -10.62 -22.56
C HIS A 207 -0.05 -10.66 -24.07
N CYS A 208 0.84 -10.04 -24.86
CA CYS A 208 0.79 -10.07 -26.33
C CYS A 208 0.95 -11.48 -26.93
N ARG A 209 1.46 -12.46 -26.17
CA ARG A 209 1.54 -13.87 -26.54
C ARG A 209 0.25 -14.67 -26.29
N ARG A 210 -0.78 -14.03 -25.68
CA ARG A 210 -2.11 -14.62 -25.50
C ARG A 210 -2.76 -14.91 -26.86
N LYS A 211 -3.30 -16.13 -27.03
CA LYS A 211 -4.23 -16.42 -28.11
C LYS A 211 -5.63 -16.05 -27.65
N ARG A 212 -6.29 -15.11 -28.33
CA ARG A 212 -7.65 -14.65 -28.00
C ARG A 212 -8.62 -15.84 -28.03
N THR A 213 -9.27 -16.14 -26.90
CA THR A 213 -10.50 -16.92 -26.81
C THR A 213 -11.65 -15.93 -26.55
N PRO A 214 -12.79 -16.03 -27.26
CA PRO A 214 -13.88 -15.03 -27.16
C PRO A 214 -14.59 -14.94 -25.81
N ASP A 215 -14.44 -15.94 -24.92
CA ASP A 215 -15.26 -16.10 -23.70
C ASP A 215 -14.56 -15.79 -22.37
N ALA A 216 -13.39 -15.13 -22.38
CA ALA A 216 -12.55 -15.02 -21.18
C ALA A 216 -12.74 -13.72 -20.36
N ASP A 217 -13.77 -12.92 -20.58
CA ASP A 217 -13.81 -11.53 -20.08
C ASP A 217 -14.47 -11.33 -18.70
N LEU A 218 -15.10 -12.32 -18.11
CA LEU A 218 -15.75 -12.15 -16.79
C LEU A 218 -15.20 -13.15 -15.76
N VAL A 219 -14.23 -12.74 -15.01
CA VAL A 219 -13.85 -13.44 -13.78
C VAL A 219 -14.81 -13.00 -12.68
N GLU A 220 -15.77 -13.86 -12.32
CA GLU A 220 -16.53 -13.69 -11.08
C GLU A 220 -15.52 -13.63 -9.93
N GLU A 221 -15.35 -12.45 -9.34
CA GLU A 221 -14.56 -12.29 -8.14
C GLU A 221 -15.38 -12.81 -6.95
N GLU A 222 -15.00 -13.96 -6.44
CA GLU A 222 -15.34 -14.29 -5.05
C GLU A 222 -14.79 -13.16 -4.17
N ASP A 223 -15.67 -12.55 -3.41
CA ASP A 223 -15.46 -11.38 -2.54
C ASP A 223 -14.66 -11.78 -1.27
N ASP A 224 -13.52 -12.46 -1.46
CA ASP A 224 -12.62 -12.94 -0.39
C ASP A 224 -11.53 -11.90 -0.05
N SER A 225 -11.79 -10.63 -0.34
CA SER A 225 -10.94 -9.54 0.12
C SER A 225 -11.29 -9.18 1.56
N SER A 226 -10.63 -9.83 2.52
CA SER A 226 -10.61 -9.38 3.91
C SER A 226 -10.27 -7.87 3.95
N ASN A 227 -11.05 -7.12 4.71
CA ASN A 227 -10.91 -5.67 4.80
C ASN A 227 -9.53 -5.30 5.38
N PRO A 228 -8.66 -4.55 4.66
CA PRO A 228 -7.28 -4.25 5.07
C PRO A 228 -7.17 -3.37 6.31
N LEU A 229 -8.25 -2.73 6.72
CA LEU A 229 -8.30 -1.89 7.90
C LEU A 229 -8.77 -2.62 9.17
N GLU A 230 -8.76 -3.95 9.18
CA GLU A 230 -8.94 -4.63 10.44
C GLU A 230 -7.87 -4.17 11.43
N PHE A 231 -8.30 -3.70 12.59
CA PHE A 231 -7.43 -3.26 13.68
C PHE A 231 -6.36 -4.31 14.01
N LYS A 232 -6.69 -5.59 13.84
CA LYS A 232 -5.77 -6.70 13.98
C LYS A 232 -4.59 -6.63 13.00
N VAL A 233 -4.84 -6.29 11.74
CA VAL A 233 -3.79 -6.14 10.72
C VAL A 233 -2.87 -4.97 11.05
N ALA A 234 -3.42 -3.85 11.49
CA ALA A 234 -2.66 -2.69 11.94
C ALA A 234 -1.76 -3.02 13.15
N LEU A 235 -2.27 -3.77 14.12
CA LEU A 235 -1.47 -4.22 15.28
C LEU A 235 -0.35 -5.19 14.89
N ILE A 236 -0.63 -6.13 13.98
CA ILE A 236 0.41 -7.05 13.47
C ILE A 236 1.50 -6.26 12.76
N PHE A 237 1.12 -5.27 11.93
CA PHE A 237 2.09 -4.41 11.26
C PHE A 237 2.94 -3.62 12.26
N ALA A 238 2.32 -2.98 13.25
CA ALA A 238 3.02 -2.27 14.31
C ALA A 238 3.99 -3.18 15.08
N GLY A 239 3.55 -4.40 15.41
CA GLY A 239 4.40 -5.41 16.07
C GLY A 239 5.61 -5.81 15.21
N LEU A 240 5.39 -6.08 13.92
CA LEU A 240 6.47 -6.38 12.98
C LEU A 240 7.44 -5.20 12.83
N PHE A 241 6.92 -3.97 12.80
CA PHE A 241 7.75 -2.76 12.73
C PHE A 241 8.68 -2.67 13.93
N VAL A 242 8.16 -2.88 15.15
CA VAL A 242 8.97 -2.89 16.40
C VAL A 242 10.01 -4.00 16.34
N ILE A 243 9.61 -5.23 15.95
CA ILE A 243 10.53 -6.36 15.84
C ILE A 243 11.67 -6.05 14.87
N PHE A 244 11.37 -5.54 13.68
CA PHE A 244 12.40 -5.20 12.71
C PHE A 244 13.27 -4.03 13.19
N THR A 245 12.73 -3.06 13.94
CA THR A 245 13.52 -1.97 14.51
C THR A 245 14.57 -2.51 15.50
N VAL A 246 14.14 -3.37 16.40
CA VAL A 246 15.02 -3.99 17.39
C VAL A 246 16.06 -4.89 16.70
N LEU A 247 15.64 -5.73 15.76
CA LEU A 247 16.54 -6.61 15.01
C LEU A 247 17.57 -5.81 14.21
N THR A 248 17.15 -4.75 13.52
CA THR A 248 18.05 -3.89 12.73
C THR A 248 19.09 -3.23 13.63
N HIS A 249 18.67 -2.69 14.77
CA HIS A 249 19.57 -2.03 15.73
C HIS A 249 20.64 -2.99 16.24
N TYR A 250 20.24 -4.14 16.79
CA TYR A 250 21.21 -5.12 17.30
C TYR A 250 22.06 -5.75 16.20
N THR A 251 21.50 -5.97 15.01
CA THR A 251 22.26 -6.48 13.86
C THR A 251 23.37 -5.49 13.47
N LEU A 252 23.09 -4.20 13.47
CA LEU A 252 24.10 -3.17 13.18
C LEU A 252 25.20 -3.15 14.23
N ILE A 253 24.88 -3.31 15.51
CA ILE A 253 25.87 -3.30 16.61
C ILE A 253 26.77 -4.54 16.56
N TYR A 254 26.19 -5.75 16.39
CA TYR A 254 26.95 -7.00 16.53
C TYR A 254 27.52 -7.52 15.21
N ALA A 255 26.88 -7.25 14.07
CA ALA A 255 27.25 -7.81 12.78
C ALA A 255 27.49 -6.75 11.68
N GLY A 256 27.33 -5.47 12.01
CA GLY A 256 27.55 -4.36 11.09
C GLY A 256 26.68 -4.42 9.84
N THR A 257 27.18 -3.84 8.74
CA THR A 257 26.47 -3.79 7.45
C THR A 257 26.28 -5.18 6.80
N GLY A 258 27.19 -6.12 7.06
CA GLY A 258 27.06 -7.50 6.58
C GLY A 258 25.86 -8.23 7.18
N GLY A 259 25.62 -8.03 8.50
CA GLY A 259 24.42 -8.55 9.16
C GLY A 259 23.15 -7.91 8.63
N LEU A 260 23.18 -6.60 8.34
CA LEU A 260 22.02 -5.89 7.77
C LEU A 260 21.64 -6.43 6.39
N ASN A 261 22.62 -6.77 5.56
CA ASN A 261 22.39 -7.43 4.27
C ASN A 261 21.70 -8.80 4.44
N LEU A 262 22.13 -9.60 5.41
CA LEU A 262 21.48 -10.87 5.70
C LEU A 262 20.04 -10.67 6.19
N LEU A 263 19.83 -9.71 7.10
CA LEU A 263 18.48 -9.38 7.61
C LEU A 263 17.56 -8.89 6.49
N SER A 264 18.06 -8.09 5.54
CA SER A 264 17.29 -7.62 4.40
C SER A 264 16.82 -8.77 3.51
N PHE A 265 17.68 -9.78 3.29
CA PHE A 265 17.30 -10.97 2.55
C PHE A 265 16.23 -11.79 3.29
N VAL A 266 16.40 -11.99 4.59
CA VAL A 266 15.44 -12.73 5.43
C VAL A 266 14.09 -12.02 5.51
N SER A 267 14.09 -10.68 5.57
CA SER A 267 12.83 -9.89 5.64
C SER A 267 11.92 -10.13 4.45
N GLY A 268 12.48 -10.50 3.27
CA GLY A 268 11.72 -10.81 2.07
C GLY A 268 10.76 -12.00 2.20
N PHE A 269 10.96 -12.88 3.17
CA PHE A 269 10.07 -14.01 3.45
C PHE A 269 8.79 -13.61 4.21
N SER A 270 8.77 -12.42 4.78
CA SER A 270 7.61 -11.84 5.46
C SER A 270 7.10 -10.60 4.70
N ASP A 271 6.32 -9.75 5.34
CA ASP A 271 6.02 -8.43 4.79
C ASP A 271 7.26 -7.53 4.91
N ILE A 272 7.82 -7.16 3.76
CA ILE A 272 9.03 -6.30 3.70
C ILE A 272 8.74 -4.84 4.05
N THR A 273 7.48 -4.43 4.07
CA THR A 273 7.10 -3.03 4.29
C THR A 273 7.58 -2.50 5.64
N PRO A 274 7.37 -3.22 6.79
CA PRO A 274 7.88 -2.77 8.08
C PRO A 274 9.41 -2.66 8.12
N PHE A 275 10.11 -3.58 7.47
CA PHE A 275 11.57 -3.56 7.39
C PHE A 275 12.09 -2.35 6.61
N ILE A 276 11.55 -2.10 5.41
CA ILE A 276 11.96 -0.95 4.58
C ILE A 276 11.67 0.36 5.30
N LEU A 277 10.50 0.51 5.92
CA LEU A 277 10.16 1.72 6.67
C LEU A 277 11.08 1.93 7.88
N ASN A 278 11.47 0.87 8.55
CA ASN A 278 12.47 0.94 9.61
C ASN A 278 13.82 1.43 9.09
N LEU A 279 14.31 0.89 7.98
CA LEU A 279 15.55 1.38 7.36
C LEU A 279 15.50 2.87 7.05
N LEU A 280 14.35 3.38 6.62
CA LEU A 280 14.19 4.80 6.28
C LEU A 280 14.16 5.71 7.51
N GLN A 281 13.67 5.23 8.64
CA GLN A 281 13.47 6.02 9.86
C GLN A 281 14.59 5.84 10.90
N GLY A 282 15.17 4.64 10.99
CA GLY A 282 16.02 4.22 12.09
C GLY A 282 17.54 4.32 11.84
N THR A 283 17.98 4.55 10.62
CA THR A 283 19.39 4.38 10.24
C THR A 283 20.17 5.68 10.03
N GLY A 284 19.93 6.69 10.85
CA GLY A 284 20.64 7.99 10.74
C GLY A 284 22.19 7.90 10.73
N SER A 285 22.75 6.76 11.13
CA SER A 285 24.20 6.47 11.11
C SER A 285 24.64 5.60 9.92
N VAL A 286 23.71 5.08 9.10
CA VAL A 286 24.03 4.17 7.99
C VAL A 286 24.05 4.97 6.68
N ALA A 287 25.05 4.72 5.84
CA ALA A 287 25.15 5.37 4.53
C ALA A 287 23.92 5.10 3.67
N ALA A 288 23.45 6.11 2.94
CA ALA A 288 22.27 6.01 2.08
C ALA A 288 22.41 4.88 1.04
N THR A 289 23.62 4.63 0.54
CA THR A 289 23.93 3.53 -0.39
C THR A 289 23.63 2.16 0.20
N VAL A 290 23.95 1.95 1.48
CA VAL A 290 23.64 0.70 2.20
C VAL A 290 22.13 0.53 2.38
N VAL A 291 21.41 1.60 2.74
CA VAL A 291 19.96 1.58 2.87
C VAL A 291 19.30 1.23 1.54
N MET A 292 19.78 1.81 0.44
CA MET A 292 19.28 1.50 -0.91
C MET A 292 19.57 0.05 -1.29
N ALA A 293 20.79 -0.45 -1.06
CA ALA A 293 21.16 -1.83 -1.35
C ALA A 293 20.30 -2.83 -0.55
N CYS A 294 20.14 -2.60 0.75
CA CYS A 294 19.29 -3.43 1.62
C CYS A 294 17.82 -3.39 1.18
N THR A 295 17.31 -2.22 0.77
CA THR A 295 15.94 -2.09 0.24
C THR A 295 15.77 -2.92 -1.04
N MET A 296 16.69 -2.82 -2.00
CA MET A 296 16.64 -3.59 -3.24
C MET A 296 16.77 -5.09 -2.98
N GLN A 297 17.64 -5.49 -2.05
CA GLN A 297 17.82 -6.88 -1.67
C GLN A 297 16.58 -7.49 -1.01
N ALA A 298 15.89 -6.76 -0.13
CA ALA A 298 14.62 -7.18 0.45
C ALA A 298 13.54 -7.34 -0.63
N ILE A 299 13.47 -6.42 -1.59
CA ILE A 299 12.55 -6.49 -2.72
C ILE A 299 12.84 -7.73 -3.59
N ILE A 300 14.10 -8.01 -3.93
CA ILE A 300 14.49 -9.19 -4.71
C ILE A 300 14.04 -10.46 -3.98
N SER A 301 14.34 -10.57 -2.68
CA SER A 301 13.93 -11.72 -1.88
C SER A 301 12.41 -11.89 -1.87
N ASN A 302 11.66 -10.80 -1.73
CA ASN A 302 10.19 -10.85 -1.78
C ASN A 302 9.65 -11.28 -3.16
N ILE A 303 10.27 -10.84 -4.26
CA ILE A 303 9.89 -11.30 -5.62
C ILE A 303 10.14 -12.79 -5.78
N VAL A 304 11.27 -13.32 -5.24
CA VAL A 304 11.55 -14.77 -5.23
C VAL A 304 10.48 -15.53 -4.46
N VAL A 305 10.09 -15.05 -3.29
CA VAL A 305 9.01 -15.65 -2.49
C VAL A 305 7.68 -15.60 -3.23
N ASN A 306 7.36 -14.47 -3.87
CA ASN A 306 6.16 -14.32 -4.70
C ASN A 306 6.17 -15.29 -5.90
N MET A 307 7.32 -15.52 -6.53
CA MET A 307 7.47 -16.54 -7.56
C MET A 307 7.21 -17.94 -7.00
N CYS A 308 7.72 -18.26 -5.80
CA CYS A 308 7.46 -19.53 -5.13
C CYS A 308 5.97 -19.72 -4.85
N TYR A 309 5.27 -18.68 -4.35
CA TYR A 309 3.82 -18.72 -4.17
C TYR A 309 3.08 -18.93 -5.49
N ALA A 310 3.47 -18.21 -6.55
CA ALA A 310 2.89 -18.39 -7.87
C ALA A 310 3.04 -19.83 -8.36
N LEU A 311 4.21 -20.45 -8.22
CA LEU A 311 4.46 -21.84 -8.60
C LEU A 311 3.73 -22.85 -7.73
N PHE A 312 3.62 -22.58 -6.43
CA PHE A 312 2.96 -23.48 -5.49
C PHE A 312 1.45 -23.54 -5.70
N PHE A 313 0.80 -22.38 -5.83
CA PHE A 313 -0.65 -22.28 -5.93
C PHE A 313 -1.19 -22.52 -7.34
N SER A 314 -0.42 -22.30 -8.40
CA SER A 314 -0.87 -22.45 -9.81
C SER A 314 -1.06 -23.89 -10.28
N GLY A 315 -0.71 -24.88 -9.46
CA GLY A 315 -0.85 -26.29 -9.82
C GLY A 315 0.28 -26.81 -10.74
N LYS A 316 0.02 -27.95 -11.44
CA LYS A 316 1.07 -28.69 -12.18
C LYS A 316 1.10 -28.41 -13.70
N GLN A 317 0.42 -27.39 -14.20
CA GLN A 317 0.41 -27.06 -15.63
C GLN A 317 1.81 -26.60 -16.11
N SER A 318 2.46 -27.39 -16.97
CA SER A 318 3.84 -27.12 -17.39
C SER A 318 4.00 -25.78 -18.16
N LYS A 319 3.03 -25.41 -19.00
CA LYS A 319 3.04 -24.14 -19.73
C LYS A 319 2.93 -22.93 -18.79
N LEU A 320 2.05 -22.97 -17.81
CA LEU A 320 1.86 -21.91 -16.83
C LEU A 320 3.13 -21.71 -15.99
N ARG A 321 3.74 -22.82 -15.53
CA ARG A 321 5.01 -22.80 -14.80
C ARG A 321 6.16 -22.20 -15.61
N SER A 322 6.26 -22.53 -16.90
CA SER A 322 7.29 -21.97 -17.78
C SER A 322 7.14 -20.45 -17.91
N TRP A 323 5.90 -19.93 -18.04
CA TRP A 323 5.65 -18.50 -18.09
C TRP A 323 5.96 -17.80 -16.76
N ILE A 324 5.60 -18.42 -15.61
CA ILE A 324 5.94 -17.89 -14.28
C ILE A 324 7.45 -17.80 -14.12
N LEU A 325 8.18 -18.91 -14.37
CA LEU A 325 9.64 -18.93 -14.24
C LEU A 325 10.31 -17.92 -15.18
N GLY A 326 9.89 -17.85 -16.45
CA GLY A 326 10.44 -16.90 -17.42
C GLY A 326 10.16 -15.44 -17.04
N GLY A 327 8.92 -15.11 -16.69
CA GLY A 327 8.51 -13.74 -16.34
C GLY A 327 9.14 -13.22 -15.06
N PHE A 328 8.97 -13.96 -13.95
CA PHE A 328 9.58 -13.59 -12.68
C PHE A 328 11.12 -13.68 -12.73
N GLY A 329 11.67 -14.69 -13.42
CA GLY A 329 13.13 -14.83 -13.60
C GLY A 329 13.73 -13.63 -14.30
N CYS A 330 13.10 -13.12 -15.36
CA CYS A 330 13.54 -11.90 -16.06
C CYS A 330 13.55 -10.68 -15.10
N VAL A 331 12.50 -10.49 -14.32
CA VAL A 331 12.42 -9.40 -13.36
C VAL A 331 13.45 -9.54 -12.25
N ILE A 332 13.67 -10.75 -11.72
CA ILE A 332 14.70 -11.03 -10.69
C ILE A 332 16.10 -10.71 -11.24
N VAL A 333 16.44 -11.20 -12.42
CA VAL A 333 17.75 -10.95 -13.04
C VAL A 333 17.98 -9.44 -13.24
N ALA A 334 16.99 -8.71 -13.74
CA ALA A 334 17.09 -7.27 -13.89
C ALA A 334 17.35 -6.56 -12.54
N ASN A 335 16.63 -6.96 -11.47
CA ASN A 335 16.86 -6.42 -10.13
C ASN A 335 18.25 -6.77 -9.56
N VAL A 336 18.76 -7.99 -9.80
CA VAL A 336 20.10 -8.39 -9.37
C VAL A 336 21.17 -7.56 -10.10
N VAL A 337 20.99 -7.30 -11.39
CA VAL A 337 21.91 -6.42 -12.16
C VAL A 337 21.94 -5.01 -11.54
N VAL A 338 20.79 -4.45 -11.21
CA VAL A 338 20.71 -3.13 -10.54
C VAL A 338 21.37 -3.18 -9.16
N LEU A 339 21.11 -4.22 -8.37
CA LEU A 339 21.73 -4.38 -7.06
C LEU A 339 23.27 -4.43 -7.17
N PHE A 340 23.81 -5.11 -8.19
CA PHE A 340 25.24 -5.19 -8.41
C PHE A 340 25.87 -3.81 -8.63
N PHE A 341 25.18 -2.89 -9.31
CA PHE A 341 25.65 -1.50 -9.45
C PHE A 341 25.75 -0.78 -8.10
N PHE A 342 24.85 -1.03 -7.13
CA PHE A 342 24.97 -0.43 -5.80
C PHE A 342 26.16 -0.93 -4.98
N TYR A 343 26.71 -2.11 -5.29
CA TYR A 343 27.92 -2.62 -4.63
C TYR A 343 29.22 -2.18 -5.32
N LEU A 344 29.14 -1.66 -6.56
CA LEU A 344 30.28 -1.12 -7.29
C LEU A 344 30.53 0.37 -7.03
N ILE A 345 29.52 1.08 -6.59
CA ILE A 345 29.58 2.51 -6.24
C ILE A 345 29.81 2.67 -4.73
#